data_49adda860ab962a05dc245cea390f48d
#
_entry.id   49adda860ab962a05dc245cea390f48d
#
_cell.length_a   1.000
_cell.length_b   1.000
_cell.length_c   1.000
_cell.angle_alpha   90.00
_cell.angle_beta   90.00
_cell.angle_gamma   90.00
#
_symmetry.space_group_name_H-M   'P 1'
#
loop_
_entity.id
_entity.type
_entity.pdbx_description
1 polymer ?
#
loop_
_entity_poly.entity_id
_entity_poly.type
_entity_poly.pdbx_seq_one_letter_code
_entity_poly.pdbx_strand_id
1 'polypeptide(L)'
;RNSDLFGRFSDDEFIVLLRDLSEPEDAGHVARKLISALGEPLRKDHVTLKLGASIGIALQGEGLSDFDSLLRAADAAMYAAKDSGRNTFHYYSQDVLLRAQRRLELEHALQGALEREEFTLVYQPLVNT
;
A
#
# COMPACT_ATOMS: atom_id res chain seq x y z
N ARG A 1 -15.30 9.61 13.36
CA ARG A 1 -16.29 8.98 14.27
C ARG A 1 -15.63 8.80 15.64
N ASN A 2 -16.39 8.91 16.74
CA ASN A 2 -15.84 8.73 18.10
C ASN A 2 -15.38 7.28 18.40
N SER A 3 -15.74 6.32 17.57
CA SER A 3 -15.37 4.90 17.68
C SER A 3 -14.10 4.53 16.93
N ASP A 4 -13.66 5.37 15.97
CA ASP A 4 -12.50 5.09 15.15
C ASP A 4 -11.21 5.42 15.91
N LEU A 5 -10.20 4.58 15.76
CA LEU A 5 -8.89 4.79 16.36
C LEU A 5 -7.88 5.17 15.28
N PHE A 6 -7.03 6.12 15.59
CA PHE A 6 -5.94 6.55 14.74
C PHE A 6 -4.62 6.44 15.51
N GLY A 7 -3.62 5.84 14.89
CA GLY A 7 -2.29 5.69 15.48
C GLY A 7 -1.19 5.87 14.45
N ARG A 8 -0.05 6.37 14.89
CA ARG A 8 1.18 6.41 14.10
C ARG A 8 1.96 5.12 14.40
N PHE A 9 2.29 4.37 13.35
CA PHE A 9 2.99 3.09 13.46
C PHE A 9 4.51 3.27 13.29
N SER A 10 4.92 4.06 12.32
CA SER A 10 6.32 4.45 12.09
C SER A 10 6.43 5.89 11.58
N ASP A 11 7.56 6.27 10.99
CA ASP A 11 7.82 7.66 10.57
C ASP A 11 6.80 8.21 9.57
N ASP A 12 6.38 7.41 8.62
CA ASP A 12 5.45 7.76 7.54
C ASP A 12 4.25 6.81 7.44
N GLU A 13 4.12 5.86 8.39
CA GLU A 13 3.05 4.88 8.41
C GLU A 13 2.07 5.15 9.55
N PHE A 14 0.79 5.11 9.21
CA PHE A 14 -0.32 5.34 10.11
C PHE A 14 -1.33 4.21 10.01
N ILE A 15 -1.96 3.89 11.11
CA ILE A 15 -3.03 2.89 11.19
C ILE A 15 -4.32 3.60 11.56
N VAL A 16 -5.38 3.25 10.86
CA VAL A 16 -6.74 3.66 11.17
C VAL A 16 -7.58 2.41 11.39
N LEU A 17 -8.12 2.26 12.58
CA LEU A 17 -9.06 1.19 12.90
C LEU A 17 -10.48 1.75 12.86
N LEU A 18 -11.23 1.34 11.85
CA LEU A 18 -12.63 1.68 11.69
C LEU A 18 -13.50 0.64 12.38
N ARG A 19 -14.41 1.11 13.23
CA ARG A 19 -15.35 0.25 13.95
C ARG A 19 -16.74 0.43 13.38
N ASP A 20 -17.57 -0.59 13.55
CA ASP A 20 -19.01 -0.55 13.24
C ASP A 20 -19.27 -0.02 11.81
N LEU A 21 -18.56 -0.58 10.84
CA LEU A 21 -18.82 -0.32 9.42
C LEU A 21 -20.16 -0.95 9.05
N SER A 22 -21.02 -0.19 8.40
CA SER A 22 -22.30 -0.71 7.90
C SER A 22 -22.08 -1.62 6.70
N GLU A 23 -21.18 -1.21 5.82
CA GLU A 23 -20.83 -1.95 4.60
C GLU A 23 -19.31 -1.92 4.38
N PRO A 24 -18.72 -2.97 3.77
CA PRO A 24 -17.29 -3.02 3.45
C PRO A 24 -16.79 -1.81 2.66
N GLU A 25 -17.62 -1.27 1.78
CA GLU A 25 -17.34 -0.12 0.92
C GLU A 25 -17.11 1.18 1.70
N ASP A 26 -17.63 1.27 2.91
CA ASP A 26 -17.44 2.43 3.80
C ASP A 26 -15.96 2.68 4.09
N ALA A 27 -15.16 1.63 4.22
CA ALA A 27 -13.71 1.76 4.39
C ALA A 27 -13.05 2.45 3.19
N GLY A 28 -13.47 2.11 1.97
CA GLY A 28 -12.99 2.75 0.75
C GLY A 28 -13.42 4.22 0.65
N HIS A 29 -14.61 4.55 1.16
CA HIS A 29 -15.05 5.96 1.25
C HIS A 29 -14.17 6.77 2.19
N VAL A 30 -13.79 6.20 3.33
CA VAL A 30 -12.85 6.84 4.27
C VAL A 30 -11.47 6.99 3.62
N ALA A 31 -10.96 5.95 2.98
CA ALA A 31 -9.66 5.99 2.31
C ALA A 31 -9.60 7.08 1.23
N ARG A 32 -10.63 7.20 0.39
CA ARG A 32 -10.71 8.28 -0.61
C ARG A 32 -10.68 9.68 0.02
N LYS A 33 -11.42 9.88 1.11
CA LYS A 33 -11.42 11.15 1.83
C LYS A 33 -10.04 11.49 2.40
N LEU A 34 -9.34 10.51 2.96
CA LEU A 34 -7.98 10.69 3.48
C LEU A 34 -7.00 11.06 2.37
N ILE A 35 -7.03 10.34 1.24
CA ILE A 35 -6.18 10.64 0.08
C ILE A 35 -6.47 12.04 -0.45
N SER A 36 -7.72 12.41 -0.59
CA SER A 36 -8.12 13.75 -1.05
C SER A 36 -7.64 14.85 -0.11
N ALA A 37 -7.84 14.67 1.20
CA ALA A 37 -7.43 15.65 2.21
C ALA A 37 -5.89 15.83 2.26
N LEU A 38 -5.14 14.74 2.16
CA LEU A 38 -3.68 14.77 2.12
C LEU A 38 -3.14 15.36 0.80
N GLY A 39 -3.89 15.22 -0.29
CA GLY A 39 -3.56 15.79 -1.61
C GLY A 39 -3.72 17.30 -1.69
N GLU A 40 -4.38 17.92 -0.71
CA GLU A 40 -4.48 19.38 -0.63
C GLU A 40 -3.09 19.98 -0.34
N PRO A 41 -2.69 21.04 -1.09
CA PRO A 41 -1.38 21.63 -0.91
C PRO A 41 -1.21 22.25 0.48
N LEU A 42 -0.24 21.76 1.24
CA LEU A 42 0.18 22.36 2.50
C LEU A 42 1.15 23.50 2.21
N ARG A 43 0.79 24.70 2.58
CA ARG A 43 1.65 25.89 2.47
C ARG A 43 2.29 26.20 3.81
N LYS A 44 3.60 26.19 3.85
CA LYS A 44 4.38 26.64 5.00
C LYS A 44 5.49 27.57 4.51
N ASP A 45 5.48 28.79 4.98
CA ASP A 45 6.39 29.87 4.55
C ASP A 45 6.35 30.04 3.01
N HIS A 46 7.44 29.78 2.31
CA HIS A 46 7.56 29.88 0.85
C HIS A 46 7.51 28.50 0.15
N VAL A 47 7.24 27.43 0.90
CA VAL A 47 7.22 26.05 0.38
C VAL A 47 5.79 25.55 0.30
N THR A 48 5.44 25.00 -0.87
CA THR A 48 4.19 24.28 -1.09
C THR A 48 4.49 22.80 -1.18
N LEU A 49 3.99 22.02 -0.24
CA LEU A 49 4.12 20.57 -0.21
C LEU A 49 2.81 19.93 -0.68
N LYS A 50 2.93 18.94 -1.55
CA LYS A 50 1.83 18.04 -1.90
C LYS A 50 2.17 16.65 -1.34
N LEU A 51 1.29 16.12 -0.54
CA LEU A 51 1.42 14.77 0.00
C LEU A 51 0.49 13.83 -0.77
N GLY A 52 0.85 12.57 -0.79
CA GLY A 52 0.00 11.50 -1.27
C GLY A 52 0.01 10.35 -0.27
N ALA A 53 -1.01 9.52 -0.31
CA ALA A 53 -1.07 8.33 0.53
C ALA A 53 -1.40 7.09 -0.30
N SER A 54 -0.72 6.00 0.00
CA SER A 54 -1.09 4.66 -0.47
C SER A 54 -1.70 3.91 0.70
N ILE A 55 -2.92 3.44 0.56
CA ILE A 55 -3.71 2.88 1.67
C ILE A 55 -4.04 1.43 1.36
N GLY A 56 -3.74 0.55 2.30
CA GLY A 56 -4.23 -0.83 2.31
C GLY A 56 -5.42 -0.97 3.24
N ILE A 57 -6.43 -1.68 2.81
CA ILE A 57 -7.65 -1.94 3.57
C ILE A 57 -7.77 -3.43 3.82
N ALA A 58 -7.85 -3.84 5.07
CA ALA A 58 -8.19 -5.19 5.48
C ALA A 58 -9.50 -5.17 6.28
N LEU A 59 -10.38 -6.07 5.95
CA LEU A 59 -11.66 -6.24 6.65
C LEU A 59 -11.60 -7.49 7.51
N GLN A 60 -12.14 -7.42 8.72
CA GLN A 60 -12.30 -8.59 9.57
C GLN A 60 -13.20 -9.61 8.89
N GLY A 61 -12.77 -10.88 8.87
CA GLY A 61 -13.52 -11.95 8.22
C GLY A 61 -12.78 -13.29 8.33
N GLU A 62 -13.11 -14.23 7.47
CA GLU A 62 -12.49 -15.55 7.44
C GLU A 62 -10.96 -15.45 7.25
N GLY A 63 -10.21 -16.00 8.22
CA GLY A 63 -8.74 -15.98 8.22
C GLY A 63 -8.08 -14.69 8.70
N LEU A 64 -8.87 -13.63 8.97
CA LEU A 64 -8.39 -12.34 9.49
C LEU A 64 -9.17 -11.99 10.77
N SER A 65 -8.85 -12.68 11.86
CA SER A 65 -9.59 -12.57 13.13
C SER A 65 -8.83 -11.82 14.24
N ASP A 66 -7.52 -11.72 14.12
CA ASP A 66 -6.65 -11.03 15.07
C ASP A 66 -5.98 -9.80 14.45
N PHE A 67 -5.43 -8.96 15.33
CA PHE A 67 -4.80 -7.71 14.91
C PHE A 67 -3.60 -7.93 13.98
N ASP A 68 -2.78 -8.95 14.26
CA ASP A 68 -1.57 -9.20 13.48
C ASP A 68 -1.89 -9.68 12.06
N SER A 69 -2.92 -10.52 11.91
CA SER A 69 -3.38 -10.96 10.58
C SER A 69 -3.98 -9.81 9.77
N LEU A 70 -4.78 -8.95 10.41
CA LEU A 70 -5.34 -7.76 9.79
C LEU A 70 -4.25 -6.77 9.36
N LEU A 71 -3.24 -6.56 10.22
CA LEU A 71 -2.14 -5.65 9.92
C LEU A 71 -1.33 -6.14 8.72
N ARG A 72 -0.95 -7.43 8.69
CA ARG A 72 -0.25 -8.03 7.53
C ARG A 72 -1.06 -7.94 6.25
N ALA A 73 -2.36 -8.15 6.34
CA ALA A 73 -3.27 -8.05 5.19
C ALA A 73 -3.35 -6.60 4.67
N ALA A 74 -3.49 -5.63 5.56
CA ALA A 74 -3.51 -4.21 5.21
C ALA A 74 -2.17 -3.78 4.60
N ASP A 75 -1.04 -4.24 5.14
CA ASP A 75 0.30 -3.96 4.61
C ASP A 75 0.46 -4.50 3.17
N ALA A 76 0.07 -5.75 2.93
CA ALA A 76 0.09 -6.33 1.58
C ALA A 76 -0.76 -5.53 0.59
N ALA A 77 -1.95 -5.07 1.02
CA ALA A 77 -2.82 -4.22 0.20
C ALA A 77 -2.22 -2.83 -0.04
N MET A 78 -1.55 -2.25 0.96
CA MET A 78 -0.84 -0.97 0.82
C MET A 78 0.30 -1.07 -0.20
N TYR A 79 1.07 -2.16 -0.19
CA TYR A 79 2.07 -2.42 -1.22
C TYR A 79 1.46 -2.50 -2.62
N ALA A 80 0.34 -3.18 -2.78
CA ALA A 80 -0.38 -3.20 -4.05
C ALA A 80 -0.80 -1.80 -4.51
N ALA A 81 -1.22 -0.93 -3.58
CA ALA A 81 -1.52 0.46 -3.87
C ALA A 81 -0.28 1.25 -4.29
N LYS A 82 0.88 1.02 -3.67
CA LYS A 82 2.17 1.61 -4.08
C LYS A 82 2.57 1.18 -5.48
N ASP A 83 2.37 -0.09 -5.83
CA ASP A 83 2.72 -0.66 -7.15
C ASP A 83 1.80 -0.19 -8.28
N SER A 84 0.52 0.08 -7.98
CA SER A 84 -0.45 0.56 -8.97
C SER A 84 -0.40 2.08 -9.23
N GLY A 85 0.68 2.74 -8.85
CA GLY A 85 0.91 4.15 -9.17
C GLY A 85 0.84 5.09 -7.97
N ARG A 86 0.72 4.57 -6.75
CA ARG A 86 0.60 5.34 -5.50
C ARG A 86 -0.63 6.25 -5.46
N ASN A 87 -0.81 6.96 -4.37
CA ASN A 87 -1.92 7.89 -4.16
C ASN A 87 -3.30 7.27 -4.42
N THR A 88 -3.46 6.03 -3.99
CA THR A 88 -4.66 5.21 -4.16
C THR A 88 -4.84 4.27 -2.97
N PHE A 89 -5.91 3.48 -2.98
CA PHE A 89 -6.10 2.43 -1.99
C PHE A 89 -6.44 1.10 -2.65
N HIS A 90 -6.09 0.01 -1.96
CA HIS A 90 -6.48 -1.35 -2.36
C HIS A 90 -7.06 -2.09 -1.17
N TYR A 91 -8.05 -2.93 -1.44
CA TYR A 91 -8.52 -3.92 -0.49
C TYR A 91 -7.60 -5.14 -0.51
N TYR A 92 -7.39 -5.72 0.67
CA TYR A 92 -6.75 -7.02 0.75
C TYR A 92 -7.58 -8.09 0.06
N SER A 93 -6.92 -8.92 -0.71
CA SER A 93 -7.43 -10.17 -1.25
C SER A 93 -6.32 -11.22 -1.24
N GLN A 94 -6.68 -12.49 -1.35
CA GLN A 94 -5.66 -13.55 -1.43
C GLN A 94 -4.71 -13.36 -2.63
N ASP A 95 -5.21 -12.87 -3.74
CA ASP A 95 -4.39 -12.55 -4.91
C ASP A 95 -3.36 -11.45 -4.63
N VAL A 96 -3.73 -10.46 -3.82
CA VAL A 96 -2.82 -9.38 -3.39
C VAL A 96 -1.70 -9.95 -2.51
N LEU A 97 -2.04 -10.85 -1.58
CA LEU A 97 -1.05 -11.53 -0.74
C LEU A 97 -0.06 -12.35 -1.58
N LEU A 98 -0.56 -13.15 -2.51
CA LEU A 98 0.27 -13.97 -3.40
C LEU A 98 1.22 -13.12 -4.25
N ARG A 99 0.77 -11.98 -4.75
CA ARG A 99 1.63 -11.03 -5.49
C ARG A 99 2.70 -10.43 -4.60
N ALA A 100 2.35 -10.02 -3.38
CA ALA A 100 3.32 -9.48 -2.42
C ALA A 100 4.39 -10.51 -2.03
N GLN A 101 3.99 -11.76 -1.76
CA GLN A 101 4.93 -12.85 -1.49
C GLN A 101 5.87 -13.11 -2.66
N ARG A 102 5.35 -13.21 -3.88
CA ARG A 102 6.13 -13.45 -5.10
C ARG A 102 7.14 -12.33 -5.35
N ARG A 103 6.76 -11.08 -5.02
CA ARG A 103 7.67 -9.94 -5.12
C ARG A 103 8.84 -10.06 -4.16
N LEU A 104 8.59 -10.37 -2.88
CA LEU A 104 9.65 -10.56 -1.87
C LEU A 104 10.61 -11.69 -2.28
N GLU A 105 10.09 -12.80 -2.78
CA GLU A 105 10.91 -13.90 -3.30
C GLU A 105 11.81 -13.43 -4.46
N LEU A 106 11.25 -12.63 -5.37
CA LEU A 106 12.00 -12.08 -6.50
C LEU A 106 13.06 -11.08 -6.06
N GLU A 107 12.75 -10.19 -5.12
CA GLU A 107 13.70 -9.23 -4.57
C GLU A 107 14.88 -9.93 -3.89
N HIS A 108 14.63 -10.98 -3.09
CA HIS A 108 15.69 -11.80 -2.50
C HIS A 108 16.51 -12.54 -3.56
N ALA A 109 15.85 -13.10 -4.58
CA ALA A 109 16.54 -13.78 -5.67
C ALA A 109 17.44 -12.82 -6.46
N LEU A 110 16.98 -11.60 -6.74
CA LEU A 110 17.74 -10.56 -7.45
C LEU A 110 18.97 -10.10 -6.67
N GLN A 111 18.85 -9.92 -5.34
CA GLN A 111 20.01 -9.60 -4.51
C GLN A 111 21.09 -10.69 -4.61
N GLY A 112 20.70 -11.95 -4.45
CA GLY A 112 21.64 -13.06 -4.60
C GLY A 112 22.21 -13.21 -6.02
N ALA A 113 21.44 -12.89 -7.05
CA ALA A 113 21.87 -12.95 -8.44
C ALA A 113 22.93 -11.88 -8.77
N LEU A 114 22.84 -10.70 -8.13
CA LEU A 114 23.84 -9.65 -8.27
C LEU A 114 25.20 -10.09 -7.71
N GLU A 115 25.19 -10.70 -6.53
CA GLU A 115 26.39 -11.23 -5.87
C GLU A 115 27.03 -12.39 -6.65
N ARG A 116 26.23 -13.19 -7.35
CA ARG A 116 26.68 -14.32 -8.17
C ARG A 116 26.96 -13.96 -9.64
N GLU A 117 26.92 -12.66 -9.98
CA GLU A 117 27.17 -12.18 -11.35
C GLU A 117 26.29 -12.84 -12.43
N GLU A 118 25.02 -13.16 -12.09
CA GLU A 118 24.09 -13.86 -12.97
C GLU A 118 23.40 -12.93 -14.00
N PHE A 119 23.71 -11.63 -14.01
CA PHE A 119 23.13 -10.68 -14.96
C PHE A 119 23.89 -10.64 -16.27
N THR A 120 23.15 -10.72 -17.38
CA THR A 120 23.68 -10.55 -18.73
C THR A 120 22.97 -9.38 -19.42
N LEU A 121 23.76 -8.50 -20.05
CA LEU A 121 23.21 -7.42 -20.85
C LEU A 121 22.72 -7.97 -22.20
N VAL A 122 21.45 -7.69 -22.52
CA VAL A 122 20.86 -7.97 -23.82
C VAL A 122 20.40 -6.65 -24.46
N TYR A 123 20.62 -6.52 -25.76
CA TYR A 123 20.26 -5.32 -26.51
C TYR A 123 19.09 -5.63 -27.45
N GLN A 124 18.08 -4.77 -27.42
CA GLN A 124 16.98 -4.82 -28.36
C GLN A 124 17.10 -3.64 -29.35
N PRO A 125 17.23 -3.89 -30.66
CA PRO A 125 17.29 -2.81 -31.64
C PRO A 125 15.94 -2.09 -31.75
N LEU A 126 15.98 -0.77 -31.72
CA LEU A 126 14.83 0.07 -32.05
C LEU A 126 14.85 0.29 -33.58
N VAL A 127 13.84 -0.21 -34.27
CA VAL A 127 13.67 0.02 -35.72
C VAL A 127 12.67 1.14 -35.90
N ASN A 128 13.10 2.25 -36.51
CA ASN A 128 12.18 3.28 -36.96
C ASN A 128 11.48 2.79 -38.24
N THR A 129 10.16 2.75 -38.22
CA THR A 129 9.29 2.55 -39.37
C THR A 129 8.93 3.89 -40.00
#